data_3df3d579603b7cb0ec0061450869664e
#
_entry.id   3df3d579603b7cb0ec0061450869664e
#
_cell.length_a   1.000
_cell.length_b   1.000
_cell.length_c   1.000
_cell.angle_alpha   90.00
_cell.angle_beta   90.00
_cell.angle_gamma   90.00
#
_symmetry.space_group_name_H-M   'P 1'
#
loop_
_entity.id
_entity.type
_entity.pdbx_description
1 polymer ?
#
loop_
_entity_poly.entity_id
_entity_poly.type
_entity_poly.pdbx_seq_one_letter_code
_entity_poly.pdbx_strand_id
1 'polypeptide(L)'
;MKNVQQKLSTSLEENQKYFRRILRTDKNFDIISRTTMVADRKAVYYFVDGFLKESIVEKLLEFFYSVTPEDLPEDSEELSRDAMPYVEVELLEDCEQITTQILSGVMCLFIDGYSRCFAMDCRTYPMRSVEEPDKDKVLRGPRDGFVETIVSNTALIRRRIRNPKLSMEMKNVGSTSHADVVLCYMEDRVDSGFLQQIEKRLEQIRTDALAMNQESLAECLYPHKWYNPFPKFKYTERPDTAAAEILDGKIVLLTDNSPAVMILPVSVFDIMEEADDFYFPPVTGTYLRVTRFVIALLTLLLTPTWLLFLQNPQWIPPQFAFIKISGDVYVPLFAQLLILEFAIDGLKLAAINTPGMLTTPLSVIAGLVVGEFAVQSGWFNAETMLYMAFVAIANYTQASYELGYALKFMRILMLILTAVFGLAGYAAGLVITFLSLLLNRTVSGESYLYPLIPFDGKQFCRRIFRKRIRFDINLKE
;
A
#
# COMPACT_ATOMS: atom_id res chain seq x y z
N MET A 1 -22.27 -0.11 -29.29
CA MET A 1 -21.78 0.99 -30.12
C MET A 1 -20.51 0.51 -30.78
N LYS A 2 -20.44 0.44 -32.12
CA LYS A 2 -19.20 0.12 -32.82
C LYS A 2 -18.22 1.24 -32.52
N ASN A 3 -17.10 0.95 -31.86
CA ASN A 3 -16.01 1.88 -31.74
C ASN A 3 -15.53 2.22 -33.16
N VAL A 4 -15.78 3.43 -33.60
CA VAL A 4 -15.13 3.97 -34.80
C VAL A 4 -13.65 4.10 -34.40
N GLN A 5 -12.79 3.24 -34.93
CA GLN A 5 -11.35 3.32 -34.74
C GLN A 5 -10.90 4.71 -35.24
N GLN A 6 -10.46 5.55 -34.32
CA GLN A 6 -9.97 6.88 -34.67
C GLN A 6 -8.53 6.74 -35.16
N LYS A 7 -8.32 7.02 -36.44
CA LYS A 7 -6.98 7.03 -37.07
C LYS A 7 -6.25 8.33 -36.79
N LEU A 8 -4.94 8.26 -36.83
CA LEU A 8 -4.04 9.40 -36.72
C LEU A 8 -4.29 10.39 -37.88
N SER A 9 -4.31 11.69 -37.57
CA SER A 9 -4.35 12.76 -38.57
C SER A 9 -2.95 13.07 -39.09
N THR A 10 -2.85 13.58 -40.32
CA THR A 10 -1.60 14.14 -40.85
C THR A 10 -1.21 15.47 -40.18
N SER A 11 -2.17 16.15 -39.53
CA SER A 11 -1.93 17.39 -38.77
C SER A 11 -1.41 17.08 -37.37
N LEU A 12 -0.21 17.52 -37.07
CA LEU A 12 0.40 17.38 -35.73
C LEU A 12 -0.42 18.08 -34.66
N GLU A 13 -1.03 19.24 -34.96
CA GLU A 13 -1.84 19.98 -33.96
C GLU A 13 -3.09 19.23 -33.55
N GLU A 14 -3.77 18.53 -34.47
CA GLU A 14 -4.93 17.70 -34.17
C GLU A 14 -4.53 16.52 -33.31
N ASN A 15 -3.42 15.86 -33.63
CA ASN A 15 -2.89 14.75 -32.86
C ASN A 15 -2.46 15.19 -31.46
N GLN A 16 -1.76 16.32 -31.32
CA GLN A 16 -1.40 16.86 -30.00
C GLN A 16 -2.63 17.17 -29.14
N LYS A 17 -3.65 17.80 -29.72
CA LYS A 17 -4.90 18.10 -29.02
C LYS A 17 -5.62 16.84 -28.56
N TYR A 18 -5.62 15.80 -29.41
CA TYR A 18 -6.21 14.51 -29.08
C TYR A 18 -5.47 13.82 -27.94
N PHE A 19 -4.15 13.61 -28.06
CA PHE A 19 -3.35 12.89 -27.07
C PHE A 19 -3.23 13.67 -25.76
N ARG A 20 -3.14 15.00 -25.78
CA ARG A 20 -3.20 15.82 -24.58
C ARG A 20 -4.48 15.59 -23.77
N ARG A 21 -5.63 15.48 -24.46
CA ARG A 21 -6.92 15.20 -23.84
C ARG A 21 -7.03 13.77 -23.30
N ILE A 22 -6.58 12.78 -24.08
CA ILE A 22 -6.73 11.35 -23.72
C ILE A 22 -5.73 10.97 -22.63
N LEU A 23 -4.47 11.37 -22.77
CA LEU A 23 -3.39 11.06 -21.84
C LEU A 23 -3.38 12.02 -20.63
N ARG A 24 -4.13 13.13 -20.70
CA ARG A 24 -4.20 14.14 -19.63
C ARG A 24 -2.83 14.62 -19.18
N THR A 25 -2.00 14.99 -20.14
CA THR A 25 -0.63 15.43 -19.87
C THR A 25 -0.52 16.68 -19.01
N ASP A 26 -1.63 17.40 -18.80
CA ASP A 26 -1.78 18.51 -17.86
C ASP A 26 -2.00 18.06 -16.40
N LYS A 27 -2.41 16.82 -16.17
CA LYS A 27 -2.61 16.20 -14.83
C LYS A 27 -1.55 15.13 -14.54
N ASN A 28 -1.18 14.34 -15.51
CA ASN A 28 -0.24 13.23 -15.38
C ASN A 28 1.18 13.75 -15.60
N PHE A 29 1.91 13.99 -14.50
CA PHE A 29 3.30 14.45 -14.56
C PHE A 29 4.25 13.40 -15.15
N ASP A 30 3.90 12.12 -15.01
CA ASP A 30 4.68 10.98 -15.49
C ASP A 30 4.60 10.77 -17.02
N ILE A 31 3.67 11.45 -17.70
CA ILE A 31 3.54 11.38 -19.15
C ILE A 31 4.17 12.63 -19.75
N ILE A 32 5.38 12.47 -20.23
CA ILE A 32 6.13 13.56 -20.83
C ILE A 32 5.72 13.73 -22.30
N SER A 33 5.43 14.97 -22.67
CA SER A 33 5.29 15.38 -24.07
C SER A 33 6.26 16.50 -24.39
N ARG A 34 7.08 16.32 -25.41
CA ARG A 34 8.04 17.35 -25.82
C ARG A 34 7.97 17.59 -27.35
N THR A 35 7.82 18.85 -27.72
CA THR A 35 7.87 19.27 -29.11
C THR A 35 9.32 19.47 -29.53
N THR A 36 9.65 19.04 -30.75
CA THR A 36 10.96 19.14 -31.37
C THR A 36 10.82 19.44 -32.84
N MET A 37 11.93 19.53 -33.54
CA MET A 37 11.99 19.63 -35.02
C MET A 37 12.74 18.39 -35.53
N VAL A 38 12.23 17.80 -36.60
CA VAL A 38 12.92 16.79 -37.40
C VAL A 38 13.05 17.36 -38.80
N ALA A 39 14.27 17.67 -39.22
CA ALA A 39 14.52 18.49 -40.37
C ALA A 39 13.76 19.84 -40.28
N ASP A 40 12.88 20.13 -41.25
CA ASP A 40 12.02 21.32 -41.31
C ASP A 40 10.60 21.11 -40.78
N ARG A 41 10.26 19.89 -40.35
CA ARG A 41 8.93 19.54 -39.86
C ARG A 41 8.85 19.57 -38.34
N LYS A 42 7.75 20.08 -37.78
CA LYS A 42 7.46 19.98 -36.37
C LYS A 42 7.19 18.53 -35.99
N ALA A 43 7.68 18.15 -34.81
CA ALA A 43 7.46 16.82 -34.28
C ALA A 43 7.15 16.87 -32.76
N VAL A 44 6.47 15.88 -32.26
CA VAL A 44 6.25 15.71 -30.84
C VAL A 44 6.46 14.26 -30.46
N TYR A 45 7.09 14.02 -29.31
CA TYR A 45 7.19 12.69 -28.77
C TYR A 45 6.55 12.60 -27.38
N TYR A 46 5.96 11.43 -27.12
CA TYR A 46 5.34 11.08 -25.85
C TYR A 46 6.02 9.85 -25.27
N PHE A 47 6.24 9.86 -23.97
CA PHE A 47 6.74 8.71 -23.23
C PHE A 47 6.36 8.80 -21.77
N VAL A 48 6.51 7.69 -21.03
CA VAL A 48 6.33 7.65 -19.57
C VAL A 48 7.69 7.81 -18.90
N ASP A 49 7.79 8.75 -17.98
CA ASP A 49 8.99 8.98 -17.19
C ASP A 49 9.35 7.76 -16.34
N GLY A 50 10.64 7.47 -16.22
CA GLY A 50 11.13 6.28 -15.54
C GLY A 50 11.03 4.96 -16.33
N PHE A 51 10.51 4.97 -17.56
CA PHE A 51 10.45 3.77 -18.42
C PHE A 51 11.49 3.74 -19.53
N LEU A 52 12.24 4.79 -19.73
CA LEU A 52 13.16 4.90 -20.85
C LEU A 52 14.61 4.61 -20.47
N LYS A 53 15.31 3.99 -21.38
CA LYS A 53 16.76 3.88 -21.35
C LYS A 53 17.37 5.13 -21.96
N GLU A 54 17.78 6.09 -21.13
CA GLU A 54 18.28 7.42 -21.54
C GLU A 54 19.32 7.35 -22.65
N SER A 55 20.28 6.43 -22.55
CA SER A 55 21.33 6.27 -23.56
C SER A 55 20.84 5.89 -24.96
N ILE A 56 19.65 5.27 -25.06
CA ILE A 56 19.03 4.93 -26.36
C ILE A 56 18.28 6.15 -26.89
N VAL A 57 17.52 6.82 -26.01
CA VAL A 57 16.76 8.01 -26.36
C VAL A 57 17.69 9.14 -26.84
N GLU A 58 18.81 9.34 -26.17
CA GLU A 58 19.82 10.31 -26.53
C GLU A 58 20.33 10.08 -27.98
N LYS A 59 20.70 8.84 -28.31
CA LYS A 59 21.12 8.48 -29.68
C LYS A 59 20.02 8.67 -30.71
N LEU A 60 18.78 8.36 -30.38
CA LEU A 60 17.64 8.57 -31.26
C LEU A 60 17.41 10.07 -31.51
N LEU A 61 17.52 10.89 -30.49
CA LEU A 61 17.40 12.34 -30.63
C LEU A 61 18.55 12.92 -31.41
N GLU A 62 19.80 12.49 -31.21
CA GLU A 62 20.95 12.87 -32.01
C GLU A 62 20.72 12.56 -33.49
N PHE A 63 20.21 11.37 -33.82
CA PHE A 63 19.84 11.01 -35.19
C PHE A 63 18.77 11.96 -35.73
N PHE A 64 17.64 12.17 -35.04
CA PHE A 64 16.58 13.06 -35.54
C PHE A 64 17.02 14.51 -35.74
N TYR A 65 17.97 15.00 -34.93
CA TYR A 65 18.56 16.33 -35.09
C TYR A 65 19.54 16.41 -36.25
N SER A 66 20.12 15.29 -36.68
CA SER A 66 21.05 15.24 -37.81
C SER A 66 20.37 15.08 -39.16
N VAL A 67 19.06 14.72 -39.18
CA VAL A 67 18.30 14.57 -40.46
C VAL A 67 18.13 15.92 -41.13
N THR A 68 18.51 15.98 -42.41
CA THR A 68 18.32 17.18 -43.24
C THR A 68 16.99 17.12 -44.00
N PRO A 69 16.43 18.25 -44.48
CA PRO A 69 15.20 18.23 -45.28
C PRO A 69 15.29 17.39 -46.57
N GLU A 70 16.51 17.23 -47.10
CA GLU A 70 16.76 16.39 -48.28
C GLU A 70 16.73 14.89 -47.97
N ASP A 71 17.03 14.53 -46.72
CA ASP A 71 17.05 13.14 -46.23
C ASP A 71 15.71 12.70 -45.63
N LEU A 72 14.70 13.58 -45.53
CA LEU A 72 13.42 13.28 -44.95
C LEU A 72 12.44 12.77 -46.00
N PRO A 73 12.14 11.45 -46.09
CA PRO A 73 11.23 10.91 -47.07
C PRO A 73 9.81 11.46 -46.94
N GLU A 74 9.03 11.40 -48.04
CA GLU A 74 7.59 11.73 -47.96
C GLU A 74 6.80 10.69 -47.26
N ASP A 75 7.22 9.41 -47.31
CA ASP A 75 6.54 8.29 -46.63
C ASP A 75 7.24 7.87 -45.31
N SER A 76 6.43 7.69 -44.28
CA SER A 76 6.89 7.21 -42.98
C SER A 76 7.51 5.81 -43.00
N GLU A 77 7.10 4.93 -43.95
CA GLU A 77 7.68 3.58 -44.08
C GLU A 77 9.13 3.64 -44.55
N GLU A 78 9.44 4.51 -45.48
CA GLU A 78 10.78 4.70 -45.97
C GLU A 78 11.73 5.25 -44.91
N LEU A 79 11.28 6.24 -44.14
CA LEU A 79 12.04 6.76 -42.98
C LEU A 79 12.31 5.68 -41.92
N SER A 80 11.30 4.86 -41.60
CA SER A 80 11.44 3.78 -40.63
C SER A 80 12.40 2.69 -41.07
N ARG A 81 12.31 2.27 -42.34
CA ARG A 81 13.09 1.14 -42.87
C ARG A 81 14.51 1.50 -43.21
N ASP A 82 14.73 2.65 -43.87
CA ASP A 82 15.97 2.91 -44.55
C ASP A 82 16.87 3.93 -43.82
N ALA A 83 16.33 4.74 -42.92
CA ALA A 83 17.07 5.79 -42.24
C ALA A 83 17.20 5.64 -40.73
N MET A 84 16.23 5.04 -40.03
CA MET A 84 16.29 4.99 -38.57
C MET A 84 17.30 3.95 -38.05
N PRO A 85 18.24 4.36 -37.16
CA PRO A 85 19.31 3.49 -36.66
C PRO A 85 18.87 2.55 -35.51
N TYR A 86 17.57 2.26 -35.39
CA TYR A 86 17.01 1.46 -34.29
C TYR A 86 16.11 0.34 -34.80
N VAL A 87 16.30 -0.85 -34.27
CA VAL A 87 15.68 -2.09 -34.80
C VAL A 87 14.22 -2.24 -34.38
N GLU A 88 13.86 -1.79 -33.16
CA GLU A 88 12.53 -2.01 -32.58
C GLU A 88 11.64 -0.77 -32.80
N VAL A 89 11.24 -0.55 -34.05
CA VAL A 89 10.35 0.54 -34.46
C VAL A 89 9.13 -0.04 -35.13
N GLU A 90 7.95 0.31 -34.65
CA GLU A 90 6.66 -0.05 -35.24
C GLU A 90 5.93 1.22 -35.72
N LEU A 91 5.31 1.17 -36.89
CA LEU A 91 4.50 2.27 -37.42
C LEU A 91 3.03 2.04 -37.06
N LEU A 92 2.42 2.97 -36.34
CA LEU A 92 1.06 2.87 -35.85
C LEU A 92 0.19 4.00 -36.38
N GLU A 93 -1.07 3.66 -36.73
CA GLU A 93 -2.08 4.63 -37.21
C GLU A 93 -3.32 4.68 -36.28
N ASP A 94 -3.54 3.66 -35.45
CA ASP A 94 -4.70 3.61 -34.56
C ASP A 94 -4.39 4.34 -33.24
N CYS A 95 -5.17 5.36 -32.92
CA CYS A 95 -4.99 6.18 -31.72
C CYS A 95 -5.18 5.39 -30.41
N GLU A 96 -6.00 4.36 -30.37
CA GLU A 96 -6.20 3.53 -29.17
C GLU A 96 -4.96 2.64 -28.94
N GLN A 97 -4.44 2.05 -30.02
CA GLN A 97 -3.20 1.27 -29.98
C GLN A 97 -2.01 2.14 -29.56
N ILE A 98 -1.86 3.34 -30.14
CA ILE A 98 -0.81 4.30 -29.80
C ILE A 98 -0.91 4.69 -28.32
N THR A 99 -2.10 4.99 -27.82
CA THR A 99 -2.33 5.31 -26.40
C THR A 99 -1.85 4.17 -25.49
N THR A 100 -2.17 2.92 -25.87
CA THR A 100 -1.76 1.73 -25.11
C THR A 100 -0.24 1.54 -25.12
N GLN A 101 0.41 1.81 -26.26
CA GLN A 101 1.87 1.72 -26.39
C GLN A 101 2.57 2.79 -25.54
N ILE A 102 2.12 4.05 -25.58
CA ILE A 102 2.67 5.12 -24.74
C ILE A 102 2.56 4.74 -23.27
N LEU A 103 1.36 4.31 -22.81
CA LEU A 103 1.13 3.91 -21.41
C LEU A 103 1.88 2.62 -21.01
N SER A 104 2.34 1.86 -21.99
CA SER A 104 3.23 0.71 -21.79
C SER A 104 4.70 1.10 -21.71
N GLY A 105 5.03 2.38 -21.94
CA GLY A 105 6.38 2.93 -21.88
C GLY A 105 7.12 2.97 -23.20
N VAL A 106 6.45 2.68 -24.32
CA VAL A 106 7.01 2.85 -25.66
C VAL A 106 7.07 4.34 -25.97
N MET A 107 8.20 4.82 -26.47
CA MET A 107 8.34 6.20 -26.96
C MET A 107 7.65 6.32 -28.32
N CYS A 108 6.66 7.20 -28.43
CA CYS A 108 5.93 7.45 -29.67
C CYS A 108 6.25 8.85 -30.22
N LEU A 109 6.82 8.90 -31.44
CA LEU A 109 7.16 10.12 -32.13
C LEU A 109 6.16 10.38 -33.26
N PHE A 110 5.63 11.60 -33.28
CA PHE A 110 4.72 12.10 -34.31
C PHE A 110 5.44 13.23 -35.08
N ILE A 111 5.47 13.13 -36.39
CA ILE A 111 6.07 14.16 -37.29
C ILE A 111 4.95 14.74 -38.13
N ASP A 112 4.90 16.05 -38.27
CA ASP A 112 3.90 16.76 -39.08
C ASP A 112 3.94 16.30 -40.52
N GLY A 113 2.76 16.05 -41.09
CA GLY A 113 2.62 15.55 -42.45
C GLY A 113 2.53 14.02 -42.56
N TYR A 114 2.91 13.25 -41.53
CA TYR A 114 2.79 11.79 -41.53
C TYR A 114 1.49 11.32 -40.90
N SER A 115 0.85 10.30 -41.48
CA SER A 115 -0.37 9.67 -40.98
C SER A 115 -0.09 8.52 -40.02
N ARG A 116 1.16 8.21 -39.69
CA ARG A 116 1.61 7.16 -38.81
C ARG A 116 2.61 7.72 -37.79
N CYS A 117 2.56 7.22 -36.54
CA CYS A 117 3.58 7.53 -35.57
C CYS A 117 4.65 6.43 -35.49
N PHE A 118 5.84 6.80 -35.08
CA PHE A 118 6.97 5.90 -34.86
C PHE A 118 6.94 5.46 -33.39
N ALA A 119 6.55 4.23 -33.14
CA ALA A 119 6.60 3.62 -31.82
C ALA A 119 7.94 2.91 -31.63
N MET A 120 8.80 3.49 -30.81
CA MET A 120 10.18 3.04 -30.58
C MET A 120 10.27 2.40 -29.20
N ASP A 121 10.59 1.09 -29.15
CA ASP A 121 10.67 0.36 -27.90
C ASP A 121 12.02 0.55 -27.19
N CYS A 122 12.16 1.68 -26.51
CA CYS A 122 13.32 2.03 -25.68
C CYS A 122 13.12 1.67 -24.20
N ARG A 123 12.21 0.76 -23.89
CA ARG A 123 11.80 0.50 -22.51
C ARG A 123 12.91 -0.09 -21.65
N THR A 124 12.99 0.46 -20.44
CA THR A 124 13.65 -0.17 -19.33
C THR A 124 12.77 0.04 -18.10
N TYR A 125 12.23 -1.05 -17.57
CA TYR A 125 11.41 -0.92 -16.35
C TYR A 125 12.31 -0.78 -15.12
N PRO A 126 11.93 0.07 -14.16
CA PRO A 126 12.62 0.10 -12.89
C PRO A 126 12.65 -1.30 -12.29
N MET A 127 13.82 -1.80 -12.01
CA MET A 127 14.03 -3.09 -11.36
C MET A 127 14.91 -2.85 -10.14
N ARG A 128 14.45 -3.29 -8.98
CA ARG A 128 15.29 -3.41 -7.80
C ARG A 128 16.34 -4.52 -8.07
N SER A 129 17.58 -4.34 -7.63
CA SER A 129 18.43 -5.51 -7.35
C SER A 129 17.63 -6.43 -6.42
N VAL A 130 17.55 -7.71 -6.74
CA VAL A 130 16.63 -8.74 -6.23
C VAL A 130 16.49 -8.75 -4.69
N GLU A 131 15.77 -7.78 -4.12
CA GLU A 131 15.46 -7.73 -2.69
C GLU A 131 13.96 -7.59 -2.51
N GLU A 132 13.39 -8.52 -1.76
CA GLU A 132 12.01 -8.50 -1.32
C GLU A 132 11.86 -7.40 -0.24
N PRO A 133 10.75 -6.65 -0.17
CA PRO A 133 10.51 -5.69 0.91
C PRO A 133 10.70 -6.34 2.27
N ASP A 134 11.30 -5.64 3.22
CA ASP A 134 11.45 -6.17 4.59
C ASP A 134 10.11 -6.32 5.29
N LYS A 135 9.20 -5.41 5.02
CA LYS A 135 7.79 -5.47 5.40
C LYS A 135 6.95 -5.94 4.22
N ASP A 136 5.74 -6.42 4.46
CA ASP A 136 4.83 -6.90 3.41
C ASP A 136 5.38 -8.10 2.60
N LYS A 137 6.20 -8.96 3.21
CA LYS A 137 6.65 -10.21 2.58
C LYS A 137 5.47 -11.09 2.24
N VAL A 138 5.54 -11.77 1.10
CA VAL A 138 4.51 -12.72 0.67
C VAL A 138 5.12 -14.08 0.41
N LEU A 139 4.36 -15.11 0.72
CA LEU A 139 4.74 -16.49 0.43
C LEU A 139 4.71 -16.77 -1.06
N ARG A 140 3.85 -16.08 -1.80
CA ARG A 140 3.67 -16.24 -3.25
C ARG A 140 3.28 -14.91 -3.89
N GLY A 141 3.88 -14.57 -5.03
CA GLY A 141 3.56 -13.35 -5.78
C GLY A 141 4.80 -12.60 -6.26
N PRO A 142 4.63 -11.40 -6.81
CA PRO A 142 5.74 -10.52 -7.19
C PRO A 142 6.58 -10.15 -5.96
N ARG A 143 7.89 -10.01 -6.16
CA ARG A 143 8.84 -9.62 -5.10
C ARG A 143 9.37 -8.21 -5.27
N ASP A 144 8.85 -7.48 -6.25
CA ASP A 144 9.19 -6.07 -6.43
C ASP A 144 8.53 -5.22 -5.37
N GLY A 145 9.29 -4.35 -4.75
CA GLY A 145 8.84 -3.37 -3.76
C GLY A 145 9.05 -1.95 -4.25
N PHE A 146 8.38 -1.00 -3.60
CA PHE A 146 8.67 0.41 -3.75
C PHE A 146 10.07 0.74 -3.23
N VAL A 147 10.65 1.82 -3.76
CA VAL A 147 11.97 2.34 -3.40
C VAL A 147 11.83 3.81 -2.97
N GLU A 148 12.92 4.44 -2.59
CA GLU A 148 12.91 5.83 -2.13
C GLU A 148 12.59 6.84 -3.26
N THR A 149 12.85 6.49 -4.53
CA THR A 149 12.67 7.38 -5.68
C THR A 149 11.24 7.37 -6.19
N ILE A 150 10.56 8.51 -6.12
CA ILE A 150 9.14 8.66 -6.49
C ILE A 150 8.85 8.30 -7.95
N VAL A 151 9.73 8.65 -8.89
CA VAL A 151 9.59 8.33 -10.33
C VAL A 151 9.57 6.81 -10.55
N SER A 152 10.46 6.09 -9.89
CA SER A 152 10.48 4.63 -9.94
C SER A 152 9.19 4.02 -9.39
N ASN A 153 8.66 4.59 -8.31
CA ASN A 153 7.44 4.11 -7.66
C ASN A 153 6.19 4.34 -8.52
N THR A 154 6.07 5.51 -9.14
CA THR A 154 4.98 5.80 -10.10
C THR A 154 5.05 4.91 -11.32
N ALA A 155 6.26 4.67 -11.85
CA ALA A 155 6.48 3.75 -12.95
C ALA A 155 6.05 2.31 -12.63
N LEU A 156 6.32 1.81 -11.40
CA LEU A 156 5.87 0.49 -10.95
C LEU A 156 4.34 0.36 -10.91
N ILE A 157 3.63 1.43 -10.55
CA ILE A 157 2.16 1.48 -10.59
C ILE A 157 1.67 1.55 -12.05
N ARG A 158 2.24 2.42 -12.87
CA ARG A 158 1.90 2.60 -14.29
C ARG A 158 2.07 1.30 -15.08
N ARG A 159 3.14 0.55 -14.81
CA ARG A 159 3.37 -0.76 -15.42
C ARG A 159 2.21 -1.74 -15.20
N ARG A 160 1.53 -1.65 -14.05
CA ARG A 160 0.41 -2.52 -13.69
C ARG A 160 -0.94 -2.00 -14.18
N ILE A 161 -1.09 -0.68 -14.28
CA ILE A 161 -2.33 -0.03 -14.69
C ILE A 161 -2.07 0.79 -15.96
N ARG A 162 -2.15 0.13 -17.11
CA ARG A 162 -1.94 0.75 -18.44
C ARG A 162 -3.25 1.33 -18.97
N ASN A 163 -3.86 2.22 -18.19
CA ASN A 163 -5.15 2.82 -18.53
C ASN A 163 -5.02 4.36 -18.50
N PRO A 164 -5.51 5.09 -19.52
CA PRO A 164 -5.43 6.55 -19.58
C PRO A 164 -6.25 7.25 -18.48
N LYS A 165 -7.18 6.54 -17.83
CA LYS A 165 -7.93 7.06 -16.69
C LYS A 165 -7.15 7.03 -15.37
N LEU A 166 -5.99 6.39 -15.33
CA LEU A 166 -5.09 6.50 -14.18
C LEU A 166 -4.46 7.89 -14.18
N SER A 167 -4.77 8.66 -13.15
CA SER A 167 -4.20 9.98 -12.91
C SER A 167 -3.10 9.92 -11.86
N MET A 168 -2.01 10.61 -12.12
CA MET A 168 -0.86 10.77 -11.24
C MET A 168 -0.51 12.24 -11.14
N GLU A 169 -1.02 12.91 -10.12
CA GLU A 169 -0.84 14.35 -9.92
C GLU A 169 0.28 14.62 -8.91
N MET A 170 1.30 15.34 -9.35
CA MET A 170 2.38 15.76 -8.47
C MET A 170 2.00 17.06 -7.76
N LYS A 171 2.22 17.10 -6.46
CA LYS A 171 2.08 18.27 -5.60
C LYS A 171 3.37 18.44 -4.80
N ASN A 172 3.73 19.68 -4.54
CA ASN A 172 4.90 20.01 -3.74
C ASN A 172 4.44 20.49 -2.36
N VAL A 173 4.99 19.92 -1.29
CA VAL A 173 4.57 20.17 0.10
C VAL A 173 5.77 20.55 0.97
N GLY A 174 5.57 21.54 1.84
CA GLY A 174 6.62 22.10 2.69
C GLY A 174 7.29 23.33 2.09
N SER A 175 7.48 24.37 2.90
CA SER A 175 8.06 25.64 2.46
C SER A 175 9.57 25.60 2.30
N THR A 176 10.25 24.70 3.01
CA THR A 176 11.71 24.52 2.96
C THR A 176 12.09 23.19 2.31
N SER A 177 11.40 22.09 2.64
CA SER A 177 11.73 20.77 2.08
C SER A 177 11.28 20.58 0.64
N HIS A 178 10.23 21.30 0.20
CA HIS A 178 9.64 21.14 -1.12
C HIS A 178 9.47 19.68 -1.53
N ALA A 179 8.96 18.85 -0.59
CA ALA A 179 8.84 17.41 -0.82
C ALA A 179 7.80 17.10 -1.89
N ASP A 180 8.16 16.27 -2.84
CA ASP A 180 7.25 15.82 -3.88
C ASP A 180 6.29 14.76 -3.33
N VAL A 181 5.00 14.98 -3.58
CA VAL A 181 3.91 14.08 -3.22
C VAL A 181 3.07 13.81 -4.45
N VAL A 182 2.84 12.54 -4.75
CA VAL A 182 2.01 12.15 -5.91
C VAL A 182 0.71 11.52 -5.44
N LEU A 183 -0.41 12.03 -5.99
CA LEU A 183 -1.73 11.44 -5.85
C LEU A 183 -1.97 10.50 -7.02
N CYS A 184 -2.17 9.20 -6.74
CA CYS A 184 -2.52 8.20 -7.73
C CYS A 184 -3.96 7.72 -7.51
N TYR A 185 -4.80 7.79 -8.55
CA TYR A 185 -6.19 7.35 -8.51
C TYR A 185 -6.76 7.05 -9.89
N MET A 186 -7.89 6.29 -9.93
CA MET A 186 -8.66 6.09 -11.16
C MET A 186 -9.80 7.11 -11.24
N GLU A 187 -9.81 7.94 -12.26
CA GLU A 187 -10.81 9.00 -12.48
C GLU A 187 -12.27 8.51 -12.52
N ASP A 188 -12.49 7.31 -13.06
CA ASP A 188 -13.83 6.74 -13.20
C ASP A 188 -14.29 5.93 -11.98
N ARG A 189 -13.47 5.83 -10.93
CA ARG A 189 -13.74 5.00 -9.75
C ARG A 189 -13.58 5.74 -8.42
N VAL A 190 -12.75 6.77 -8.39
CA VAL A 190 -12.52 7.57 -7.18
C VAL A 190 -13.77 8.37 -6.82
N ASP A 191 -14.04 8.51 -5.53
CA ASP A 191 -15.03 9.47 -5.05
C ASP A 191 -14.50 10.88 -5.26
N SER A 192 -15.17 11.63 -6.14
CA SER A 192 -14.75 12.98 -6.52
C SER A 192 -14.82 13.98 -5.38
N GLY A 193 -15.76 13.82 -4.45
CA GLY A 193 -15.88 14.68 -3.28
C GLY A 193 -14.73 14.45 -2.30
N PHE A 194 -14.34 13.19 -2.11
CA PHE A 194 -13.21 12.84 -1.27
C PHE A 194 -11.88 13.28 -1.91
N LEU A 195 -11.72 13.12 -3.22
CA LEU A 195 -10.53 13.58 -3.96
C LEU A 195 -10.32 15.08 -3.75
N GLN A 196 -11.35 15.91 -4.01
CA GLN A 196 -11.28 17.36 -3.79
C GLN A 196 -10.95 17.73 -2.33
N GLN A 197 -11.44 16.95 -1.38
CA GLN A 197 -11.11 17.15 0.04
C GLN A 197 -9.62 16.91 0.31
N ILE A 198 -9.04 15.86 -0.27
CA ILE A 198 -7.61 15.54 -0.11
C ILE A 198 -6.75 16.57 -0.81
N GLU A 199 -7.06 16.95 -2.05
CA GLU A 199 -6.36 18.02 -2.77
C GLU A 199 -6.33 19.33 -1.98
N LYS A 200 -7.48 19.76 -1.50
CA LYS A 200 -7.59 20.97 -0.68
C LYS A 200 -6.78 20.88 0.62
N ARG A 201 -6.78 19.72 1.27
CA ARG A 201 -5.95 19.52 2.48
C ARG A 201 -4.47 19.60 2.18
N LEU A 202 -4.01 18.97 1.09
CA LEU A 202 -2.61 19.06 0.65
C LEU A 202 -2.18 20.51 0.38
N GLU A 203 -3.02 21.30 -0.28
CA GLU A 203 -2.77 22.73 -0.55
C GLU A 203 -2.76 23.59 0.72
N GLN A 204 -3.48 23.16 1.75
CA GLN A 204 -3.56 23.86 3.03
C GLN A 204 -2.44 23.52 4.02
N ILE A 205 -1.63 22.52 3.74
CA ILE A 205 -0.49 22.17 4.60
C ILE A 205 0.46 23.35 4.68
N ARG A 206 0.69 23.82 5.92
CA ARG A 206 1.61 24.90 6.24
C ARG A 206 2.69 24.36 7.18
N THR A 207 3.56 23.52 6.63
CA THR A 207 4.72 23.00 7.36
C THR A 207 6.00 23.47 6.69
N ASP A 208 7.07 23.58 7.45
CA ASP A 208 8.39 23.91 6.94
C ASP A 208 8.97 22.73 6.15
N ALA A 209 8.89 21.53 6.72
CA ALA A 209 9.41 20.32 6.10
C ALA A 209 8.57 19.09 6.45
N LEU A 210 8.52 18.12 5.52
CA LEU A 210 8.05 16.74 5.78
C LEU A 210 9.25 15.91 6.25
N ALA A 211 9.71 16.13 7.51
CA ALA A 211 10.95 15.53 8.01
C ALA A 211 10.92 13.99 8.09
N MET A 212 9.75 13.41 8.36
CA MET A 212 9.51 11.97 8.40
C MET A 212 8.64 11.51 7.22
N ASN A 213 8.82 12.16 6.07
CA ASN A 213 8.20 11.81 4.78
C ASN A 213 6.68 11.52 4.91
N GLN A 214 6.28 10.27 4.70
CA GLN A 214 4.89 9.83 4.72
C GLN A 214 4.21 10.03 6.08
N GLU A 215 4.90 9.85 7.21
CA GLU A 215 4.31 10.04 8.54
C GLU A 215 4.02 11.52 8.81
N SER A 216 4.95 12.41 8.45
CA SER A 216 4.71 13.85 8.54
C SER A 216 3.54 14.28 7.65
N LEU A 217 3.40 13.68 6.46
CA LEU A 217 2.28 13.91 5.57
C LEU A 217 0.95 13.42 6.19
N ALA A 218 0.96 12.22 6.79
CA ALA A 218 -0.21 11.64 7.46
C ALA A 218 -0.71 12.52 8.61
N GLU A 219 0.18 13.02 9.46
CA GLU A 219 -0.12 13.93 10.56
C GLU A 219 -0.67 15.29 10.07
N CYS A 220 -0.10 15.81 8.97
CA CYS A 220 -0.60 17.05 8.36
C CYS A 220 -1.97 16.88 7.72
N LEU A 221 -2.22 15.75 7.06
CA LEU A 221 -3.51 15.47 6.40
C LEU A 221 -4.62 15.22 7.40
N TYR A 222 -4.33 14.51 8.48
CA TYR A 222 -5.32 14.13 9.48
C TYR A 222 -4.71 14.06 10.88
N PRO A 223 -4.90 15.07 11.72
CA PRO A 223 -4.38 15.08 13.08
C PRO A 223 -5.01 13.94 13.89
N HIS A 224 -4.16 13.01 14.32
CA HIS A 224 -4.57 11.90 15.17
C HIS A 224 -5.03 12.41 16.54
N LYS A 225 -6.13 11.85 17.03
CA LYS A 225 -6.55 12.08 18.41
C LYS A 225 -5.66 11.23 19.33
N TRP A 226 -4.89 11.86 20.22
CA TRP A 226 -3.93 11.19 21.09
C TRP A 226 -4.47 10.00 21.90
N TYR A 227 -5.78 9.99 22.18
CA TYR A 227 -6.46 8.93 22.94
C TYR A 227 -6.99 7.78 22.08
N ASN A 228 -6.96 7.88 20.76
CA ASN A 228 -7.43 6.83 19.87
C ASN A 228 -6.25 6.24 19.08
N PRO A 229 -5.78 5.02 19.43
CA PRO A 229 -4.61 4.43 18.83
C PRO A 229 -4.87 3.73 17.48
N PHE A 230 -6.12 3.67 17.02
CA PHE A 230 -6.45 2.97 15.78
C PHE A 230 -5.97 3.72 14.54
N PRO A 231 -5.24 3.04 13.60
CA PRO A 231 -4.69 3.65 12.41
C PRO A 231 -5.77 4.19 11.47
N LYS A 232 -5.45 5.25 10.72
CA LYS A 232 -6.33 5.93 9.75
C LYS A 232 -5.92 5.68 8.31
N PHE A 233 -4.72 5.20 8.11
CA PHE A 233 -4.12 4.93 6.82
C PHE A 233 -3.67 3.47 6.77
N LYS A 234 -3.56 2.94 5.57
CA LYS A 234 -2.88 1.67 5.32
C LYS A 234 -1.62 1.97 4.54
N TYR A 235 -0.50 1.46 5.01
CA TYR A 235 0.77 1.56 4.33
C TYR A 235 1.09 0.25 3.64
N THR A 236 1.74 0.33 2.47
CA THR A 236 2.26 -0.84 1.77
C THR A 236 3.54 -0.49 1.02
N GLU A 237 4.48 -1.41 1.04
CA GLU A 237 5.72 -1.34 0.24
C GLU A 237 5.55 -2.08 -1.11
N ARG A 238 4.33 -2.58 -1.39
CA ARG A 238 4.03 -3.43 -2.54
C ARG A 238 3.27 -2.69 -3.64
N PRO A 239 3.85 -2.59 -4.85
CA PRO A 239 3.18 -1.97 -5.98
C PRO A 239 1.95 -2.72 -6.48
N ASP A 240 1.87 -4.05 -6.30
CA ASP A 240 0.71 -4.86 -6.67
C ASP A 240 -0.49 -4.58 -5.76
N THR A 241 -0.25 -4.45 -4.44
CA THR A 241 -1.29 -4.06 -3.47
C THR A 241 -1.78 -2.65 -3.76
N ALA A 242 -0.88 -1.68 -3.95
CA ALA A 242 -1.23 -0.30 -4.28
C ALA A 242 -2.07 -0.22 -5.57
N ALA A 243 -1.66 -0.92 -6.63
CA ALA A 243 -2.42 -0.97 -7.88
C ALA A 243 -3.81 -1.59 -7.72
N ALA A 244 -3.96 -2.65 -6.92
CA ALA A 244 -5.25 -3.25 -6.63
C ALA A 244 -6.19 -2.28 -5.91
N GLU A 245 -5.69 -1.55 -4.91
CA GLU A 245 -6.46 -0.57 -4.14
C GLU A 245 -6.86 0.66 -5.02
N ILE A 246 -5.99 1.11 -5.93
CA ILE A 246 -6.33 2.14 -6.93
C ILE A 246 -7.45 1.66 -7.85
N LEU A 247 -7.39 0.40 -8.32
CA LEU A 247 -8.42 -0.20 -9.15
C LEU A 247 -9.75 -0.39 -8.40
N ASP A 248 -9.73 -0.51 -7.08
CA ASP A 248 -10.92 -0.54 -6.23
C ASP A 248 -11.49 0.87 -5.93
N GLY A 249 -10.86 1.95 -6.46
CA GLY A 249 -11.33 3.33 -6.36
C GLY A 249 -10.76 4.14 -5.21
N LYS A 250 -9.73 3.63 -4.54
CA LYS A 250 -9.01 4.37 -3.48
C LYS A 250 -7.97 5.31 -4.06
N ILE A 251 -7.52 6.25 -3.25
CA ILE A 251 -6.41 7.15 -3.53
C ILE A 251 -5.16 6.58 -2.88
N VAL A 252 -4.07 6.56 -3.62
CA VAL A 252 -2.74 6.21 -3.12
C VAL A 252 -1.85 7.44 -3.17
N LEU A 253 -1.24 7.78 -2.03
CA LEU A 253 -0.27 8.87 -1.91
C LEU A 253 1.14 8.30 -1.84
N LEU A 254 1.99 8.77 -2.73
CA LEU A 254 3.42 8.51 -2.72
C LEU A 254 4.14 9.77 -2.24
N THR A 255 5.14 9.60 -1.40
CA THR A 255 6.01 10.69 -0.95
C THR A 255 7.43 10.35 -1.36
N ASP A 256 8.15 11.32 -1.90
CA ASP A 256 9.56 11.12 -2.25
C ASP A 256 10.38 10.76 -1.00
N ASN A 257 11.47 10.03 -1.21
CA ASN A 257 12.31 9.45 -0.15
C ASN A 257 11.57 8.46 0.78
N SER A 258 10.48 7.81 0.29
CA SER A 258 9.74 6.81 1.05
C SER A 258 9.52 5.52 0.25
N PRO A 259 9.95 4.36 0.79
CA PRO A 259 9.71 3.07 0.15
C PRO A 259 8.29 2.50 0.42
N ALA A 260 7.45 3.24 1.13
CA ALA A 260 6.07 2.85 1.37
C ALA A 260 5.09 3.91 0.91
N VAL A 261 3.94 3.48 0.45
CA VAL A 261 2.85 4.35 0.00
C VAL A 261 1.67 4.29 0.95
N MET A 262 0.93 5.39 1.03
CA MET A 262 -0.23 5.56 1.89
C MET A 262 -1.52 5.38 1.10
N ILE A 263 -2.42 4.52 1.56
CA ILE A 263 -3.71 4.20 0.94
C ILE A 263 -4.84 4.80 1.76
N LEU A 264 -5.77 5.47 1.10
CA LEU A 264 -6.94 6.11 1.72
C LEU A 264 -8.16 6.13 0.76
N PRO A 265 -9.41 6.15 1.27
CA PRO A 265 -9.78 5.90 2.66
C PRO A 265 -9.70 4.41 3.01
N VAL A 266 -9.52 4.08 4.28
CA VAL A 266 -9.45 2.70 4.74
C VAL A 266 -10.29 2.46 5.99
N SER A 267 -10.96 1.31 6.04
CA SER A 267 -11.65 0.77 7.21
C SER A 267 -10.74 -0.19 7.98
N VAL A 268 -11.15 -0.63 9.16
CA VAL A 268 -10.41 -1.67 9.91
C VAL A 268 -10.26 -2.96 9.11
N PHE A 269 -11.27 -3.31 8.30
CA PHE A 269 -11.23 -4.50 7.45
C PHE A 269 -10.19 -4.38 6.33
N ASP A 270 -10.04 -3.19 5.75
CA ASP A 270 -9.00 -2.93 4.74
C ASP A 270 -7.59 -3.04 5.33
N ILE A 271 -7.41 -2.56 6.56
CA ILE A 271 -6.12 -2.62 7.27
C ILE A 271 -5.73 -4.07 7.59
N MET A 272 -6.71 -4.93 7.87
CA MET A 272 -6.47 -6.35 8.17
C MET A 272 -6.27 -7.22 6.93
N GLU A 273 -6.50 -6.70 5.73
CA GLU A 273 -6.37 -7.43 4.47
C GLU A 273 -4.92 -7.45 3.99
N GLU A 274 -4.41 -8.62 3.61
CA GLU A 274 -3.05 -8.83 3.10
C GLU A 274 -3.03 -9.36 1.67
N ALA A 275 -1.92 -9.14 0.97
CA ALA A 275 -1.72 -9.61 -0.40
C ALA A 275 -1.80 -11.13 -0.53
N ASP A 276 -1.28 -11.88 0.44
CA ASP A 276 -1.32 -13.35 0.46
C ASP A 276 -2.73 -13.93 0.39
N ASP A 277 -3.73 -13.21 0.91
CA ASP A 277 -5.13 -13.63 0.82
C ASP A 277 -5.59 -13.83 -0.63
N PHE A 278 -4.98 -13.09 -1.57
CA PHE A 278 -5.33 -13.11 -2.99
C PHE A 278 -4.45 -14.06 -3.81
N TYR A 279 -3.23 -14.33 -3.38
CA TYR A 279 -2.31 -15.22 -4.09
C TYR A 279 -2.57 -16.70 -3.85
N PHE A 280 -3.31 -17.06 -2.79
CA PHE A 280 -3.75 -18.43 -2.54
C PHE A 280 -5.13 -18.73 -3.14
N PRO A 281 -5.52 -20.00 -3.29
CA PRO A 281 -6.88 -20.37 -3.69
C PRO A 281 -7.94 -19.78 -2.75
N PRO A 282 -9.20 -19.57 -3.21
CA PRO A 282 -10.24 -18.90 -2.41
C PRO A 282 -10.47 -19.50 -1.02
N VAL A 283 -10.40 -20.81 -0.88
CA VAL A 283 -10.57 -21.50 0.41
C VAL A 283 -9.43 -21.14 1.37
N THR A 284 -8.19 -21.24 0.90
CA THR A 284 -7.00 -20.91 1.71
C THR A 284 -6.96 -19.42 2.06
N GLY A 285 -7.21 -18.51 1.10
CA GLY A 285 -7.28 -17.09 1.38
C GLY A 285 -8.39 -16.73 2.38
N THR A 286 -9.55 -17.38 2.29
CA THR A 286 -10.62 -17.21 3.28
C THR A 286 -10.19 -17.71 4.66
N TYR A 287 -9.54 -18.87 4.73
CA TYR A 287 -9.01 -19.41 5.98
C TYR A 287 -8.02 -18.44 6.63
N LEU A 288 -7.07 -17.90 5.88
CA LEU A 288 -6.08 -16.93 6.38
C LEU A 288 -6.76 -15.68 6.93
N ARG A 289 -7.74 -15.12 6.23
CA ARG A 289 -8.52 -13.96 6.70
C ARG A 289 -9.24 -14.25 8.01
N VAL A 290 -10.01 -15.34 8.06
CA VAL A 290 -10.76 -15.73 9.27
C VAL A 290 -9.81 -15.95 10.44
N THR A 291 -8.69 -16.65 10.19
CA THR A 291 -7.66 -16.88 11.21
C THR A 291 -7.11 -15.57 11.75
N ARG A 292 -6.82 -14.60 10.89
CA ARG A 292 -6.31 -13.27 11.29
C ARG A 292 -7.32 -12.51 12.15
N PHE A 293 -8.63 -12.54 11.80
CA PHE A 293 -9.68 -11.95 12.63
C PHE A 293 -9.79 -12.63 14.00
N VAL A 294 -9.75 -13.95 14.03
CA VAL A 294 -9.81 -14.71 15.29
C VAL A 294 -8.58 -14.40 16.17
N ILE A 295 -7.39 -14.36 15.59
CA ILE A 295 -6.16 -14.03 16.31
C ILE A 295 -6.20 -12.59 16.85
N ALA A 296 -6.67 -11.62 16.06
CA ALA A 296 -6.84 -10.24 16.52
C ALA A 296 -7.79 -10.15 17.73
N LEU A 297 -8.90 -10.87 17.68
CA LEU A 297 -9.83 -10.94 18.79
C LEU A 297 -9.21 -11.61 20.04
N LEU A 298 -8.49 -12.72 19.84
CA LEU A 298 -7.76 -13.39 20.93
C LEU A 298 -6.66 -12.50 21.50
N THR A 299 -5.93 -11.78 20.66
CA THR A 299 -4.92 -10.82 21.11
C THR A 299 -5.50 -9.77 22.05
N LEU A 300 -6.72 -9.32 21.82
CA LEU A 300 -7.40 -8.35 22.66
C LEU A 300 -7.97 -8.98 23.95
N LEU A 301 -8.61 -10.13 23.84
CA LEU A 301 -9.47 -10.69 24.91
C LEU A 301 -8.80 -11.73 25.81
N LEU A 302 -7.78 -12.45 25.31
CA LEU A 302 -7.29 -13.67 25.98
C LEU A 302 -6.80 -13.40 27.40
N THR A 303 -5.86 -12.49 27.58
CA THR A 303 -5.26 -12.23 28.90
C THR A 303 -6.22 -11.52 29.89
N PRO A 304 -7.04 -10.53 29.49
CA PRO A 304 -8.04 -9.97 30.41
C PRO A 304 -9.12 -10.98 30.85
N THR A 305 -9.56 -11.82 29.90
CA THR A 305 -10.56 -12.88 30.24
C THR A 305 -9.96 -13.91 31.18
N TRP A 306 -8.72 -14.34 30.93
CA TRP A 306 -8.01 -15.26 31.79
C TRP A 306 -7.84 -14.67 33.20
N LEU A 307 -7.42 -13.41 33.34
CA LEU A 307 -7.32 -12.71 34.62
C LEU A 307 -8.66 -12.67 35.34
N LEU A 308 -9.77 -12.41 34.64
CA LEU A 308 -11.11 -12.38 35.19
C LEU A 308 -11.52 -13.76 35.74
N PHE A 309 -11.21 -14.84 35.02
CA PHE A 309 -11.49 -16.20 35.47
C PHE A 309 -10.67 -16.58 36.70
N LEU A 310 -9.42 -16.16 36.80
CA LEU A 310 -8.59 -16.42 37.98
C LEU A 310 -9.03 -15.60 39.18
N GLN A 311 -9.63 -14.42 39.00
CA GLN A 311 -10.29 -13.67 40.09
C GLN A 311 -11.58 -14.34 40.56
N ASN A 312 -12.23 -15.18 39.74
CA ASN A 312 -13.49 -15.86 40.03
C ASN A 312 -13.37 -17.37 39.72
N PRO A 313 -12.59 -18.15 40.49
CA PRO A 313 -12.29 -19.54 40.20
C PRO A 313 -13.54 -20.45 40.14
N GLN A 314 -14.64 -20.03 40.75
CA GLN A 314 -15.94 -20.74 40.73
C GLN A 314 -16.59 -20.74 39.34
N TRP A 315 -16.19 -19.86 38.44
CA TRP A 315 -16.71 -19.79 37.07
C TRP A 315 -16.01 -20.77 36.15
N ILE A 316 -14.87 -21.34 36.56
CA ILE A 316 -14.08 -22.25 35.74
C ILE A 316 -14.69 -23.65 35.84
N PRO A 317 -15.28 -24.17 34.73
CA PRO A 317 -15.79 -25.53 34.70
C PRO A 317 -14.68 -26.54 34.94
N PRO A 318 -14.97 -27.71 35.51
CA PRO A 318 -13.97 -28.74 35.82
C PRO A 318 -13.14 -29.16 34.58
N GLN A 319 -13.75 -29.12 33.41
CA GLN A 319 -13.09 -29.44 32.12
C GLN A 319 -11.97 -28.48 31.76
N PHE A 320 -12.04 -27.23 32.22
CA PHE A 320 -11.04 -26.17 32.01
C PHE A 320 -10.15 -25.92 33.23
N ALA A 321 -10.08 -26.88 34.16
CA ALA A 321 -9.25 -26.76 35.38
C ALA A 321 -7.76 -26.49 35.04
N PHE A 322 -7.29 -26.90 33.86
CA PHE A 322 -5.92 -26.71 33.39
C PHE A 322 -5.55 -25.23 33.17
N ILE A 323 -6.51 -24.29 33.09
CA ILE A 323 -6.21 -22.85 32.97
C ILE A 323 -5.87 -22.23 34.36
N LYS A 324 -6.10 -22.94 35.47
CA LYS A 324 -5.72 -22.47 36.79
C LYS A 324 -4.22 -22.55 36.96
N ILE A 325 -3.69 -21.67 37.80
CA ILE A 325 -2.28 -21.69 38.15
C ILE A 325 -2.01 -22.86 39.09
N SER A 326 -0.94 -23.60 38.73
CA SER A 326 -0.57 -24.82 39.47
C SER A 326 0.42 -24.59 40.63
N GLY A 327 1.15 -23.47 40.59
CA GLY A 327 2.22 -23.14 41.53
C GLY A 327 1.88 -21.99 42.49
N ASP A 328 2.83 -21.68 43.36
CA ASP A 328 2.74 -20.51 44.22
C ASP A 328 2.82 -19.21 43.43
N VAL A 329 2.04 -18.22 43.83
CA VAL A 329 2.01 -16.89 43.21
C VAL A 329 2.73 -15.91 44.12
N TYR A 330 4.00 -15.62 43.83
CA TYR A 330 4.79 -14.67 44.63
C TYR A 330 4.56 -13.22 44.17
N VAL A 331 4.40 -13.00 42.86
CA VAL A 331 4.07 -11.71 42.29
C VAL A 331 2.62 -11.69 41.84
N PRO A 332 1.83 -10.65 42.14
CA PRO A 332 0.43 -10.59 41.71
C PRO A 332 0.29 -10.79 40.21
N LEU A 333 -0.67 -11.59 39.75
CA LEU A 333 -0.84 -11.96 38.34
C LEU A 333 -0.95 -10.78 37.39
N PHE A 334 -1.69 -9.76 37.82
CA PHE A 334 -1.79 -8.53 37.04
C PHE A 334 -0.42 -7.89 36.82
N ALA A 335 0.44 -7.85 37.85
CA ALA A 335 1.78 -7.32 37.74
C ALA A 335 2.66 -8.18 36.83
N GLN A 336 2.56 -9.52 36.89
CA GLN A 336 3.25 -10.42 35.99
C GLN A 336 2.89 -10.12 34.52
N LEU A 337 1.59 -10.02 34.18
CA LEU A 337 1.10 -9.73 32.85
C LEU A 337 1.63 -8.38 32.35
N LEU A 338 1.60 -7.36 33.20
CA LEU A 338 2.03 -6.01 32.82
C LEU A 338 3.55 -5.93 32.61
N ILE A 339 4.34 -6.56 33.48
CA ILE A 339 5.82 -6.62 33.34
C ILE A 339 6.18 -7.34 32.04
N LEU A 340 5.50 -8.44 31.71
CA LEU A 340 5.74 -9.18 30.49
C LEU A 340 5.37 -8.38 29.21
N GLU A 341 4.31 -7.55 29.25
CA GLU A 341 4.00 -6.63 28.15
C GLU A 341 5.18 -5.69 27.84
N PHE A 342 5.79 -5.10 28.89
CA PHE A 342 6.96 -4.23 28.73
C PHE A 342 8.21 -5.00 28.35
N ALA A 343 8.43 -6.19 28.92
CA ALA A 343 9.58 -7.02 28.60
C ALA A 343 9.57 -7.45 27.12
N ILE A 344 8.42 -7.84 26.59
CA ILE A 344 8.26 -8.20 25.16
C ILE A 344 8.54 -7.02 24.26
N ASP A 345 8.07 -5.81 24.59
CA ASP A 345 8.42 -4.61 23.81
C ASP A 345 9.89 -4.26 23.92
N GLY A 346 10.47 -4.39 25.11
CA GLY A 346 11.92 -4.22 25.30
C GLY A 346 12.73 -5.16 24.42
N LEU A 347 12.31 -6.43 24.30
CA LEU A 347 12.94 -7.40 23.40
C LEU A 347 12.79 -7.00 21.93
N LYS A 348 11.63 -6.48 21.51
CA LYS A 348 11.40 -5.99 20.15
C LYS A 348 12.34 -4.80 19.84
N LEU A 349 12.41 -3.83 20.73
CA LEU A 349 13.29 -2.66 20.57
C LEU A 349 14.76 -3.07 20.54
N ALA A 350 15.15 -4.02 21.40
CA ALA A 350 16.51 -4.58 21.39
C ALA A 350 16.82 -5.28 20.07
N ALA A 351 15.87 -6.07 19.52
CA ALA A 351 16.05 -6.76 18.25
C ALA A 351 16.22 -5.81 17.06
N ILE A 352 15.50 -4.68 17.03
CA ILE A 352 15.63 -3.65 15.98
C ILE A 352 17.01 -2.98 16.02
N ASN A 353 17.54 -2.71 17.22
CA ASN A 353 18.81 -2.01 17.41
C ASN A 353 20.04 -2.94 17.41
N THR A 354 19.83 -4.26 17.31
CA THR A 354 20.92 -5.24 17.38
C THR A 354 21.42 -5.57 15.98
N PRO A 355 22.75 -5.49 15.71
CA PRO A 355 23.33 -5.97 14.46
C PRO A 355 22.95 -7.44 14.20
N GLY A 356 22.68 -7.79 12.94
CA GLY A 356 22.16 -9.11 12.54
C GLY A 356 22.95 -10.30 13.08
N MET A 357 24.28 -10.16 13.24
CA MET A 357 25.15 -11.20 13.81
C MET A 357 24.84 -11.51 15.28
N LEU A 358 24.29 -10.57 16.03
CA LEU A 358 23.99 -10.71 17.46
C LEU A 358 22.52 -11.06 17.74
N THR A 359 21.65 -11.03 16.74
CA THR A 359 20.21 -11.30 16.89
C THR A 359 19.94 -12.69 17.44
N THR A 360 20.64 -13.71 16.93
CA THR A 360 20.49 -15.09 17.40
C THR A 360 20.96 -15.28 18.85
N PRO A 361 22.17 -14.82 19.25
CA PRO A 361 22.58 -14.86 20.65
C PRO A 361 21.64 -14.12 21.59
N LEU A 362 21.14 -12.93 21.20
CA LEU A 362 20.17 -12.17 21.98
C LEU A 362 18.87 -12.93 22.19
N SER A 363 18.37 -13.58 21.15
CA SER A 363 17.12 -14.39 21.25
C SER A 363 17.27 -15.56 22.21
N VAL A 364 18.44 -16.24 22.21
CA VAL A 364 18.71 -17.34 23.12
C VAL A 364 18.79 -16.83 24.57
N ILE A 365 19.54 -15.75 24.82
CA ILE A 365 19.64 -15.15 26.15
C ILE A 365 18.26 -14.69 26.66
N ALA A 366 17.48 -14.02 25.80
CA ALA A 366 16.13 -13.59 26.13
C ALA A 366 15.22 -14.77 26.50
N GLY A 367 15.27 -15.88 25.74
CA GLY A 367 14.53 -17.09 26.04
C GLY A 367 14.91 -17.73 27.37
N LEU A 368 16.19 -17.76 27.70
CA LEU A 368 16.67 -18.29 28.99
C LEU A 368 16.32 -17.36 30.15
N VAL A 369 16.62 -16.06 30.04
CA VAL A 369 16.47 -15.11 31.15
C VAL A 369 14.97 -14.82 31.42
N VAL A 370 14.22 -14.44 30.41
CA VAL A 370 12.80 -14.07 30.56
C VAL A 370 11.92 -15.30 30.66
N GLY A 371 12.31 -16.41 30.03
CA GLY A 371 11.55 -17.67 30.07
C GLY A 371 11.89 -18.52 31.28
N GLU A 372 12.98 -19.27 31.21
CA GLU A 372 13.29 -20.34 32.16
C GLU A 372 13.67 -19.81 33.54
N PHE A 373 14.64 -18.90 33.63
CA PHE A 373 15.10 -18.40 34.95
C PHE A 373 14.07 -17.55 35.64
N ALA A 374 13.24 -16.81 34.95
CA ALA A 374 12.18 -16.00 35.55
C ALA A 374 11.07 -16.86 36.18
N VAL A 375 10.76 -18.03 35.58
CA VAL A 375 9.84 -19.00 36.16
C VAL A 375 10.49 -19.75 37.33
N GLN A 376 11.73 -20.22 37.18
CA GLN A 376 12.44 -20.94 38.25
C GLN A 376 12.68 -20.06 39.48
N SER A 377 12.89 -18.75 39.31
CA SER A 377 13.05 -17.79 40.41
C SER A 377 11.73 -17.33 41.04
N GLY A 378 10.58 -17.79 40.53
CA GLY A 378 9.26 -17.45 41.03
C GLY A 378 8.75 -16.05 40.66
N TRP A 379 9.41 -15.35 39.71
CA TRP A 379 8.90 -14.08 39.24
C TRP A 379 7.63 -14.21 38.39
N PHE A 380 7.57 -15.27 37.57
CA PHE A 380 6.41 -15.55 36.71
C PHE A 380 5.94 -16.99 36.90
N ASN A 381 4.65 -17.20 36.78
CA ASN A 381 4.05 -18.53 36.70
C ASN A 381 4.15 -19.03 35.24
N ALA A 382 4.31 -20.34 35.06
CA ALA A 382 4.45 -20.95 33.72
C ALA A 382 3.22 -20.66 32.84
N GLU A 383 2.04 -20.66 33.40
CA GLU A 383 0.77 -20.37 32.73
C GLU A 383 0.75 -18.88 32.22
N THR A 384 1.22 -17.94 33.07
CA THR A 384 1.32 -16.53 32.68
C THR A 384 2.25 -16.39 31.46
N MET A 385 3.41 -17.07 31.50
CA MET A 385 4.35 -17.09 30.37
C MET A 385 3.73 -17.65 29.09
N LEU A 386 2.97 -18.77 29.21
CA LEU A 386 2.31 -19.39 28.07
C LEU A 386 1.30 -18.44 27.39
N TYR A 387 0.40 -17.81 28.17
CA TYR A 387 -0.59 -16.88 27.63
C TYR A 387 0.07 -15.64 27.02
N MET A 388 1.10 -15.11 27.65
CA MET A 388 1.83 -13.95 27.12
C MET A 388 2.64 -14.29 25.87
N ALA A 389 3.24 -15.48 25.80
CA ALA A 389 3.93 -15.94 24.58
C ALA A 389 2.95 -16.06 23.42
N PHE A 390 1.74 -16.63 23.64
CA PHE A 390 0.71 -16.68 22.60
C PHE A 390 0.35 -15.27 22.10
N VAL A 391 0.08 -14.34 23.02
CA VAL A 391 -0.28 -12.96 22.66
C VAL A 391 0.85 -12.23 21.94
N ALA A 392 2.12 -12.48 22.33
CA ALA A 392 3.28 -11.91 21.66
C ALA A 392 3.37 -12.38 20.20
N ILE A 393 3.24 -13.70 19.97
CA ILE A 393 3.23 -14.28 18.63
C ILE A 393 2.03 -13.76 17.83
N ALA A 394 0.85 -13.73 18.43
CA ALA A 394 -0.38 -13.26 17.82
C ALA A 394 -0.29 -11.79 17.35
N ASN A 395 0.46 -10.95 18.07
CA ASN A 395 0.67 -9.56 17.67
C ASN A 395 1.51 -9.42 16.38
N TYR A 396 2.40 -10.40 16.08
CA TYR A 396 3.17 -10.42 14.83
C TYR A 396 2.39 -10.92 13.61
N THR A 397 1.21 -11.51 13.82
CA THR A 397 0.34 -11.95 12.71
C THR A 397 -0.58 -10.86 12.18
N GLN A 398 -0.53 -9.65 12.76
CA GLN A 398 -1.33 -8.52 12.28
C GLN A 398 -0.69 -7.90 11.04
N ALA A 399 -1.52 -7.59 10.05
CA ALA A 399 -1.10 -6.97 8.79
C ALA A 399 -0.51 -5.55 8.98
N SER A 400 -0.90 -4.85 10.04
CA SER A 400 -0.40 -3.53 10.39
C SER A 400 0.19 -3.53 11.80
N TYR A 401 1.41 -3.04 11.95
CA TYR A 401 2.04 -2.83 13.26
C TYR A 401 1.24 -1.85 14.13
N GLU A 402 0.70 -0.79 13.53
CA GLU A 402 -0.13 0.20 14.23
C GLU A 402 -1.40 -0.44 14.79
N LEU A 403 -2.08 -1.28 14.01
CA LEU A 403 -3.23 -2.03 14.49
C LEU A 403 -2.83 -2.97 15.64
N GLY A 404 -1.68 -3.64 15.53
CA GLY A 404 -1.13 -4.48 16.59
C GLY A 404 -0.94 -3.71 17.91
N TYR A 405 -0.35 -2.52 17.85
CA TYR A 405 -0.20 -1.64 19.02
C TYR A 405 -1.54 -1.11 19.53
N ALA A 406 -2.47 -0.77 18.65
CA ALA A 406 -3.81 -0.35 19.05
C ALA A 406 -4.54 -1.44 19.86
N LEU A 407 -4.50 -2.68 19.38
CA LEU A 407 -5.06 -3.84 20.12
C LEU A 407 -4.34 -4.06 21.46
N LYS A 408 -3.02 -3.90 21.49
CA LYS A 408 -2.24 -3.98 22.72
C LYS A 408 -2.63 -2.92 23.73
N PHE A 409 -2.76 -1.66 23.36
CA PHE A 409 -3.17 -0.58 24.26
C PHE A 409 -4.58 -0.82 24.81
N MET A 410 -5.51 -1.29 23.98
CA MET A 410 -6.86 -1.65 24.44
C MET A 410 -6.82 -2.85 25.38
N ARG A 411 -5.98 -3.85 25.14
CA ARG A 411 -5.76 -4.98 26.06
C ARG A 411 -5.20 -4.55 27.40
N ILE A 412 -4.16 -3.70 27.43
CA ILE A 412 -3.59 -3.18 28.67
C ILE A 412 -4.65 -2.41 29.47
N LEU A 413 -5.43 -1.55 28.79
CA LEU A 413 -6.55 -0.84 29.43
C LEU A 413 -7.55 -1.82 30.04
N MET A 414 -7.94 -2.86 29.29
CA MET A 414 -8.85 -3.91 29.79
C MET A 414 -8.24 -4.65 30.98
N LEU A 415 -6.95 -4.97 30.96
CA LEU A 415 -6.24 -5.62 32.07
C LEU A 415 -6.29 -4.76 33.34
N ILE A 416 -5.99 -3.46 33.22
CA ILE A 416 -6.03 -2.50 34.33
C ILE A 416 -7.45 -2.44 34.95
N LEU A 417 -8.45 -2.23 34.08
CA LEU A 417 -9.86 -2.14 34.54
C LEU A 417 -10.34 -3.43 35.17
N THR A 418 -9.99 -4.60 34.60
CA THR A 418 -10.34 -5.91 35.13
C THR A 418 -9.66 -6.15 36.48
N ALA A 419 -8.39 -5.78 36.63
CA ALA A 419 -7.65 -5.95 37.89
C ALA A 419 -8.27 -5.15 39.02
N VAL A 420 -8.74 -3.92 38.77
CA VAL A 420 -9.29 -2.99 39.76
C VAL A 420 -10.78 -3.26 40.06
N PHE A 421 -11.60 -3.46 39.03
CA PHE A 421 -13.05 -3.50 39.11
C PHE A 421 -13.66 -4.89 38.80
N GLY A 422 -12.83 -5.91 38.57
CA GLY A 422 -13.30 -7.26 38.25
C GLY A 422 -14.17 -7.29 36.98
N LEU A 423 -15.33 -7.98 37.10
CA LEU A 423 -16.27 -8.10 35.95
C LEU A 423 -16.78 -6.76 35.44
N ALA A 424 -17.06 -5.80 36.30
CA ALA A 424 -17.51 -4.48 35.87
C ALA A 424 -16.42 -3.76 35.06
N GLY A 425 -15.15 -3.88 35.49
CA GLY A 425 -14.00 -3.35 34.75
C GLY A 425 -13.78 -4.02 33.42
N TYR A 426 -13.93 -5.33 33.32
CA TYR A 426 -13.88 -6.07 32.08
C TYR A 426 -14.95 -5.61 31.08
N ALA A 427 -16.20 -5.49 31.54
CA ALA A 427 -17.31 -5.00 30.73
C ALA A 427 -17.07 -3.54 30.27
N ALA A 428 -16.60 -2.68 31.18
CA ALA A 428 -16.24 -1.29 30.84
C ALA A 428 -15.13 -1.24 29.78
N GLY A 429 -14.08 -2.06 29.90
CA GLY A 429 -13.00 -2.16 28.93
C GLY A 429 -13.48 -2.60 27.55
N LEU A 430 -14.38 -3.57 27.47
CA LEU A 430 -15.03 -3.98 26.22
C LEU A 430 -15.82 -2.84 25.58
N VAL A 431 -16.63 -2.15 26.38
CA VAL A 431 -17.44 -1.01 25.89
C VAL A 431 -16.53 0.11 25.40
N ILE A 432 -15.49 0.47 26.13
CA ILE A 432 -14.53 1.52 25.71
C ILE A 432 -13.85 1.12 24.40
N THR A 433 -13.39 -0.11 24.26
CA THR A 433 -12.76 -0.61 23.04
C THR A 433 -13.74 -0.55 21.86
N PHE A 434 -14.97 -1.02 22.05
CA PHE A 434 -15.99 -0.99 21.02
C PHE A 434 -16.38 0.44 20.64
N LEU A 435 -16.53 1.34 21.60
CA LEU A 435 -16.80 2.75 21.35
C LEU A 435 -15.62 3.46 20.64
N SER A 436 -14.38 3.12 20.98
CA SER A 436 -13.20 3.66 20.30
C SER A 436 -13.17 3.27 18.83
N LEU A 437 -13.62 2.07 18.47
CA LEU A 437 -13.77 1.63 17.09
C LEU A 437 -14.98 2.28 16.41
N LEU A 438 -16.12 2.36 17.09
CA LEU A 438 -17.39 2.87 16.56
C LEU A 438 -17.33 4.40 16.27
N LEU A 439 -16.72 5.14 17.21
CA LEU A 439 -16.56 6.61 17.09
C LEU A 439 -15.38 7.01 16.19
N ASN A 440 -14.56 6.04 15.81
CA ASN A 440 -13.51 6.26 14.84
C ASN A 440 -14.15 6.42 13.45
N ARG A 441 -13.65 7.36 12.67
CA ARG A 441 -14.09 7.59 11.29
C ARG A 441 -12.90 7.50 10.35
N THR A 442 -13.13 7.05 9.15
CA THR A 442 -12.13 7.08 8.08
C THR A 442 -11.77 8.52 7.72
N VAL A 443 -10.74 8.72 6.92
CA VAL A 443 -10.33 10.05 6.45
C VAL A 443 -11.43 10.71 5.60
N SER A 444 -12.26 9.90 4.89
CA SER A 444 -13.44 10.37 4.15
C SER A 444 -14.64 10.73 5.03
N GLY A 445 -14.58 10.43 6.34
CA GLY A 445 -15.70 10.67 7.27
C GLY A 445 -16.68 9.50 7.42
N GLU A 446 -16.49 8.42 6.66
CA GLU A 446 -17.30 7.21 6.76
C GLU A 446 -17.00 6.41 8.04
N SER A 447 -17.84 5.41 8.32
CA SER A 447 -17.64 4.55 9.48
C SER A 447 -16.37 3.70 9.34
N TYR A 448 -15.51 3.71 10.36
CA TYR A 448 -14.32 2.87 10.41
C TYR A 448 -14.63 1.37 10.46
N LEU A 449 -15.82 1.00 10.96
CA LEU A 449 -16.33 -0.36 11.02
C LEU A 449 -17.13 -0.79 9.77
N TYR A 450 -17.19 0.04 8.72
CA TYR A 450 -17.81 -0.39 7.47
C TYR A 450 -17.08 -1.62 6.90
N PRO A 451 -17.78 -2.66 6.45
CA PRO A 451 -19.22 -2.81 6.21
C PRO A 451 -20.04 -3.46 7.34
N LEU A 452 -19.51 -3.51 8.57
CA LEU A 452 -20.25 -4.02 9.71
C LEU A 452 -21.25 -2.98 10.26
N ILE A 453 -20.87 -1.70 10.29
CA ILE A 453 -21.69 -0.59 10.73
C ILE A 453 -21.48 0.62 9.78
N PRO A 454 -22.48 1.04 8.99
CA PRO A 454 -23.78 0.36 8.78
C PRO A 454 -23.60 -1.01 8.11
N PHE A 455 -24.53 -1.93 8.38
CA PHE A 455 -24.38 -3.31 7.91
C PHE A 455 -24.70 -3.42 6.42
N ASP A 456 -23.70 -3.79 5.62
CA ASP A 456 -23.84 -4.23 4.24
C ASP A 456 -23.41 -5.70 4.13
N GLY A 457 -24.38 -6.61 4.14
CA GLY A 457 -24.10 -8.05 4.12
C GLY A 457 -23.35 -8.51 2.88
N LYS A 458 -23.51 -7.85 1.71
CA LYS A 458 -22.82 -8.21 0.47
C LYS A 458 -21.34 -7.84 0.56
N GLN A 459 -21.05 -6.65 1.03
CA GLN A 459 -19.67 -6.18 1.22
C GLN A 459 -19.00 -6.89 2.40
N PHE A 460 -19.72 -7.13 3.50
CA PHE A 460 -19.21 -7.89 4.64
C PHE A 460 -18.79 -9.31 4.22
N CYS A 461 -19.63 -10.03 3.48
CA CYS A 461 -19.25 -11.33 2.93
C CYS A 461 -18.05 -11.24 1.98
N ARG A 462 -17.89 -10.15 1.21
CA ARG A 462 -16.74 -9.95 0.33
C ARG A 462 -15.45 -9.72 1.11
N ARG A 463 -15.53 -9.06 2.28
CA ARG A 463 -14.38 -8.81 3.15
C ARG A 463 -13.93 -10.06 3.94
N ILE A 464 -14.84 -10.93 4.32
CA ILE A 464 -14.50 -12.17 5.04
C ILE A 464 -14.16 -13.30 4.08
N PHE A 465 -15.01 -13.52 3.07
CA PHE A 465 -14.85 -14.60 2.12
C PHE A 465 -14.21 -14.11 0.83
N ARG A 466 -13.03 -14.64 0.51
CA ARG A 466 -12.41 -14.38 -0.77
C ARG A 466 -13.25 -14.97 -1.89
N LYS A 467 -13.84 -14.12 -2.74
CA LYS A 467 -14.54 -14.55 -3.95
C LYS A 467 -13.55 -14.77 -5.08
N ARG A 468 -13.79 -15.79 -5.90
CA ARG A 468 -13.06 -16.02 -7.15
C ARG A 468 -13.28 -14.81 -8.07
N ILE A 469 -12.23 -14.34 -8.74
CA ILE A 469 -12.36 -13.39 -9.83
C ILE A 469 -13.23 -14.05 -10.90
N ARG A 470 -14.40 -13.49 -11.17
CA ARG A 470 -15.24 -13.95 -12.27
C ARG A 470 -14.67 -13.34 -13.54
N PHE A 471 -14.24 -14.18 -14.44
CA PHE A 471 -14.09 -13.81 -15.83
C PHE A 471 -15.50 -13.80 -16.42
N ASP A 472 -16.09 -12.63 -16.61
CA ASP A 472 -17.25 -12.48 -17.51
C ASP A 472 -16.70 -12.57 -18.94
N ILE A 473 -16.26 -13.75 -19.32
CA ILE A 473 -16.06 -14.08 -20.72
C ILE A 473 -17.47 -14.27 -21.26
N ASN A 474 -18.05 -13.23 -21.84
CA ASN A 474 -19.11 -13.37 -22.80
C ASN A 474 -18.50 -14.09 -24.02
N LEU A 475 -18.28 -15.38 -23.91
CA LEU A 475 -18.17 -16.26 -25.07
C LEU A 475 -19.56 -16.22 -25.68
N LYS A 476 -19.78 -15.29 -26.62
CA LYS A 476 -20.80 -15.50 -27.65
C LYS A 476 -20.29 -16.65 -28.48
N GLU A 477 -20.92 -17.84 -28.28
CA GLU A 477 -20.94 -18.86 -29.30
C GLU A 477 -21.59 -18.34 -30.60
#